data_dc86f14260df86315a8a7ba01ee423bc
#
_entry.id   dc86f14260df86315a8a7ba01ee423bc
#
_cell.length_a   1.000
_cell.length_b   1.000
_cell.length_c   1.000
_cell.angle_alpha   90.00
_cell.angle_beta   90.00
_cell.angle_gamma   90.00
#
_symmetry.space_group_name_H-M   'P 1'
#
loop_
_entity.id
_entity.type
_entity.pdbx_description
1 polymer ?
#
loop_
_entity_poly.entity_id
_entity_poly.type
_entity_poly.pdbx_seq_one_letter_code
_entity_poly.pdbx_strand_id
1 'polypeptide(L)'
;MTSRERVIRALSRLPVDRVPRHIMTVGVEPGEEPAEVAEIRWRYPMDIEWAQVEMPRSERARGKRGQVGQYVDDWGCTWEIREGTQRCRLIHSPLADIGKLARYQPPMEILKRWNLSSVNQQCAESPRFILAYCQGSMFQRLCWLRSRSAAVGDLRKDSKPVRKLVAMLHEFCHREVELWCGSDVDAIALHDAWWTEQPSIDGEIWRHVFKPIYRELCEMIRKADKFVFFDVQGPCLEVLPDLIEIGVDAVGADWLSMPLEELAPEYRDKITFWAGLGGRESVGQLTPDQAREAVRRLRRVLDGSQGGLIARYIWAPGTEFKNMVTFYEYWLEPASALAAATQAQASGESQHSTGPASGETPGPSKT
;
A
#
# COMPACT_ATOMS: atom_id res chain seq x y z
N MET A 1 7.41 -24.91 -7.53
CA MET A 1 6.57 -24.20 -6.53
C MET A 1 5.46 -23.46 -7.28
N THR A 2 4.20 -23.64 -6.89
CA THR A 2 3.08 -22.86 -7.46
C THR A 2 3.13 -21.41 -6.99
N SER A 3 2.40 -20.51 -7.67
CA SER A 3 2.32 -19.11 -7.25
C SER A 3 1.71 -18.95 -5.84
N ARG A 4 0.61 -19.66 -5.57
CA ARG A 4 -0.06 -19.66 -4.25
C ARG A 4 0.88 -20.17 -3.16
N GLU A 5 1.54 -21.31 -3.37
CA GLU A 5 2.50 -21.87 -2.42
C GLU A 5 3.66 -20.90 -2.14
N ARG A 6 4.19 -20.24 -3.17
CA ARG A 6 5.28 -19.26 -3.03
C ARG A 6 4.90 -18.09 -2.13
N VAL A 7 3.69 -17.55 -2.30
CA VAL A 7 3.19 -16.44 -1.46
C VAL A 7 3.00 -16.92 -0.02
N ILE A 8 2.36 -18.07 0.20
CA ILE A 8 2.15 -18.64 1.54
C ILE A 8 3.50 -18.86 2.24
N ARG A 9 4.50 -19.40 1.55
CA ARG A 9 5.84 -19.60 2.11
C ARG A 9 6.52 -18.26 2.44
N ALA A 10 6.38 -17.25 1.55
CA ALA A 10 6.91 -15.91 1.84
C ALA A 10 6.26 -15.30 3.08
N LEU A 11 4.93 -15.40 3.22
CA LEU A 11 4.19 -14.93 4.40
C LEU A 11 4.58 -15.69 5.68
N SER A 12 4.89 -16.98 5.55
CA SER A 12 5.36 -17.83 6.65
C SER A 12 6.87 -17.70 6.94
N ARG A 13 7.57 -16.81 6.22
CA ARG A 13 9.02 -16.62 6.32
C ARG A 13 9.82 -17.92 6.11
N LEU A 14 9.40 -18.67 5.12
CA LEU A 14 10.05 -19.91 4.67
C LEU A 14 10.73 -19.69 3.32
N PRO A 15 11.82 -20.42 3.02
CA PRO A 15 12.54 -20.29 1.75
C PRO A 15 11.63 -20.42 0.54
N VAL A 16 11.83 -19.56 -0.45
CA VAL A 16 11.11 -19.53 -1.73
C VAL A 16 12.08 -19.69 -2.90
N ASP A 17 11.61 -20.23 -4.03
CA ASP A 17 12.39 -20.35 -5.25
C ASP A 17 12.72 -18.99 -5.90
N ARG A 18 11.87 -18.00 -5.68
CA ARG A 18 12.06 -16.57 -6.01
C ARG A 18 11.11 -15.71 -5.18
N VAL A 19 11.38 -14.42 -5.09
CA VAL A 19 10.47 -13.47 -4.44
C VAL A 19 9.13 -13.44 -5.20
N PRO A 20 7.98 -13.57 -4.49
CA PRO A 20 6.66 -13.42 -5.11
C PRO A 20 6.46 -12.02 -5.71
N ARG A 21 5.69 -11.94 -6.79
CA ARG A 21 5.45 -10.71 -7.54
C ARG A 21 3.99 -10.29 -7.48
N HIS A 22 3.78 -9.00 -7.33
CA HIS A 22 2.46 -8.39 -7.37
C HIS A 22 2.51 -7.05 -8.12
N ILE A 23 1.48 -6.79 -8.93
CA ILE A 23 1.23 -5.48 -9.52
C ILE A 23 -0.14 -4.98 -9.08
N MET A 24 -0.15 -3.77 -8.56
CA MET A 24 -1.36 -3.04 -8.20
C MET A 24 -1.62 -1.95 -9.24
N THR A 25 -2.89 -1.66 -9.49
CA THR A 25 -3.30 -0.53 -10.33
C THR A 25 -4.10 0.47 -9.50
N VAL A 26 -3.78 1.75 -9.61
CA VAL A 26 -4.54 2.83 -8.96
C VAL A 26 -4.97 3.86 -10.01
N GLY A 27 -6.16 4.42 -9.83
CA GLY A 27 -6.68 5.45 -10.74
C GLY A 27 -7.31 4.90 -12.03
N VAL A 28 -7.59 3.59 -12.10
CA VAL A 28 -8.38 2.95 -13.17
C VAL A 28 -9.74 2.52 -12.66
N GLU A 29 -10.70 2.37 -13.57
CA GLU A 29 -12.01 1.82 -13.25
C GLU A 29 -11.90 0.31 -12.95
N PRO A 30 -12.74 -0.22 -12.06
CA PRO A 30 -12.81 -1.64 -11.82
C PRO A 30 -13.08 -2.42 -13.12
N GLY A 31 -12.26 -3.43 -13.41
CA GLY A 31 -12.38 -4.24 -14.62
C GLY A 31 -11.62 -3.68 -15.84
N GLU A 32 -11.07 -2.49 -15.77
CA GLU A 32 -10.18 -1.95 -16.82
C GLU A 32 -8.73 -2.32 -16.48
N GLU A 33 -8.03 -2.92 -17.46
CA GLU A 33 -6.60 -3.20 -17.35
C GLU A 33 -5.83 -2.37 -18.39
N PRO A 34 -4.91 -1.49 -17.95
CA PRO A 34 -4.03 -0.77 -18.88
C PRO A 34 -3.16 -1.72 -19.71
N ALA A 35 -2.95 -1.41 -20.99
CA ALA A 35 -2.18 -2.27 -21.90
C ALA A 35 -0.76 -2.54 -21.40
N GLU A 36 -0.13 -1.56 -20.78
CA GLU A 36 1.20 -1.69 -20.17
C GLU A 36 1.20 -2.69 -19.01
N VAL A 37 0.13 -2.72 -18.20
CA VAL A 37 -0.01 -3.68 -17.10
C VAL A 37 -0.23 -5.08 -17.63
N ALA A 38 -1.06 -5.24 -18.66
CA ALA A 38 -1.28 -6.53 -19.32
C ALA A 38 0.02 -7.08 -19.91
N GLU A 39 0.82 -6.24 -20.57
CA GLU A 39 2.13 -6.63 -21.11
C GLU A 39 3.12 -7.04 -20.02
N ILE A 40 3.18 -6.30 -18.91
CA ILE A 40 4.02 -6.68 -17.76
C ILE A 40 3.59 -8.02 -17.17
N ARG A 41 2.29 -8.27 -17.01
CA ARG A 41 1.77 -9.55 -16.50
C ARG A 41 2.10 -10.73 -17.41
N TRP A 42 2.13 -10.49 -18.72
CA TRP A 42 2.53 -11.51 -19.69
C TRP A 42 4.04 -11.81 -19.62
N ARG A 43 4.89 -10.78 -19.54
CA ARG A 43 6.35 -10.93 -19.44
C ARG A 43 6.80 -11.48 -18.10
N TYR A 44 6.16 -11.06 -17.02
CA TYR A 44 6.53 -11.38 -15.64
C TYR A 44 5.33 -11.92 -14.89
N PRO A 45 5.03 -13.23 -14.97
CA PRO A 45 3.85 -13.80 -14.33
C PRO A 45 3.77 -13.43 -12.85
N MET A 46 2.62 -12.86 -12.46
CA MET A 46 2.33 -12.46 -11.08
C MET A 46 1.95 -13.66 -10.22
N ASP A 47 2.26 -13.59 -8.94
CA ASP A 47 1.91 -14.63 -7.97
C ASP A 47 0.63 -14.30 -7.20
N ILE A 48 0.26 -13.02 -7.16
CA ILE A 48 -0.93 -12.52 -6.47
C ILE A 48 -1.88 -11.90 -7.50
N GLU A 49 -3.15 -12.21 -7.36
CA GLU A 49 -4.27 -11.59 -8.09
C GLU A 49 -5.25 -10.96 -7.11
N TRP A 50 -5.89 -9.87 -7.55
CA TRP A 50 -7.01 -9.30 -6.83
C TRP A 50 -8.25 -10.17 -6.98
N ALA A 51 -9.01 -10.30 -5.90
CA ALA A 51 -10.36 -10.86 -5.95
C ALA A 51 -11.24 -9.98 -6.86
N GLN A 52 -11.82 -10.58 -7.88
CA GLN A 52 -12.67 -9.91 -8.86
C GLN A 52 -14.12 -9.93 -8.38
N VAL A 53 -14.53 -8.92 -7.67
CA VAL A 53 -15.90 -8.75 -7.19
C VAL A 53 -16.60 -7.63 -7.94
N GLU A 54 -17.82 -7.90 -8.41
CA GLU A 54 -18.70 -6.86 -8.91
C GLU A 54 -19.25 -6.04 -7.74
N MET A 55 -18.84 -4.77 -7.70
CA MET A 55 -19.29 -3.85 -6.66
C MET A 55 -20.48 -3.03 -7.17
N PRO A 56 -21.67 -3.25 -6.63
CA PRO A 56 -22.82 -2.40 -6.97
C PRO A 56 -22.59 -0.98 -6.46
N ARG A 57 -22.99 0.01 -7.25
CA ARG A 57 -22.92 1.40 -6.85
C ARG A 57 -24.08 1.79 -5.94
N SER A 58 -23.85 2.73 -5.03
CA SER A 58 -24.90 3.35 -4.24
C SER A 58 -25.83 4.19 -5.12
N GLU A 59 -27.10 4.28 -4.74
CA GLU A 59 -28.09 5.15 -5.43
C GLU A 59 -27.72 6.63 -5.39
N ARG A 60 -26.86 7.05 -4.46
CA ARG A 60 -26.36 8.44 -4.38
C ARG A 60 -25.21 8.72 -5.32
N ALA A 61 -24.51 7.69 -5.82
CA ALA A 61 -23.39 7.86 -6.72
C ALA A 61 -23.82 8.44 -8.07
N ARG A 62 -23.05 9.41 -8.60
CA ARG A 62 -23.33 10.09 -9.87
C ARG A 62 -22.04 10.29 -10.65
N GLY A 63 -22.14 10.29 -11.99
CA GLY A 63 -20.98 10.45 -12.87
C GLY A 63 -20.08 9.22 -12.90
N LYS A 64 -18.97 9.28 -13.64
CA LYS A 64 -17.97 8.22 -13.76
C LYS A 64 -16.67 8.64 -13.07
N ARG A 65 -16.13 7.74 -12.27
CA ARG A 65 -14.79 7.87 -11.71
C ARG A 65 -13.77 7.77 -12.84
N GLY A 66 -12.63 8.46 -12.73
CA GLY A 66 -11.57 8.38 -13.74
C GLY A 66 -11.74 9.30 -14.95
N GLN A 67 -12.93 9.91 -15.16
CA GLN A 67 -13.19 10.85 -16.26
C GLN A 67 -13.02 12.31 -15.82
N VAL A 68 -12.60 13.16 -16.76
CA VAL A 68 -12.59 14.63 -16.55
C VAL A 68 -13.97 15.13 -16.21
N GLY A 69 -14.06 15.98 -15.19
CA GLY A 69 -15.31 16.50 -14.65
C GLY A 69 -15.52 16.14 -13.20
N GLN A 70 -16.79 16.19 -12.77
CA GLN A 70 -17.15 15.89 -11.38
C GLN A 70 -17.93 14.59 -11.28
N TYR A 71 -17.68 13.85 -10.20
CA TYR A 71 -18.47 12.68 -9.85
C TYR A 71 -18.76 12.65 -8.33
N VAL A 72 -19.83 11.98 -7.94
CA VAL A 72 -20.17 11.71 -6.54
C VAL A 72 -19.93 10.24 -6.28
N ASP A 73 -19.15 9.94 -5.24
CA ASP A 73 -18.88 8.56 -4.82
C ASP A 73 -20.04 7.95 -4.01
N ASP A 74 -19.93 6.68 -3.68
CA ASP A 74 -20.95 5.93 -2.93
C ASP A 74 -21.21 6.49 -1.52
N TRP A 75 -20.26 7.25 -0.97
CA TRP A 75 -20.36 7.89 0.33
C TRP A 75 -20.92 9.31 0.27
N GLY A 76 -21.17 9.83 -0.94
CA GLY A 76 -21.67 11.19 -1.17
C GLY A 76 -20.59 12.26 -1.19
N CYS A 77 -19.31 11.89 -1.25
CA CYS A 77 -18.23 12.84 -1.48
C CYS A 77 -18.22 13.24 -2.95
N THR A 78 -18.02 14.53 -3.24
CA THR A 78 -17.88 15.01 -4.62
C THR A 78 -16.42 15.22 -4.96
N TRP A 79 -16.02 14.66 -6.07
CA TRP A 79 -14.66 14.66 -6.59
C TRP A 79 -14.60 15.38 -7.92
N GLU A 80 -13.45 15.98 -8.24
CA GLU A 80 -13.18 16.65 -9.50
C GLU A 80 -11.88 16.12 -10.11
N ILE A 81 -11.92 15.81 -11.41
CA ILE A 81 -10.74 15.55 -12.23
C ILE A 81 -10.68 16.65 -13.29
N ARG A 82 -9.60 17.42 -13.32
CA ARG A 82 -9.39 18.50 -14.28
C ARG A 82 -8.67 18.00 -15.50
N GLU A 83 -8.96 18.63 -16.63
CA GLU A 83 -8.26 18.39 -17.89
C GLU A 83 -6.75 18.59 -17.72
N GLY A 84 -5.96 17.69 -18.33
CA GLY A 84 -4.49 17.70 -18.21
C GLY A 84 -3.95 17.22 -16.86
N THR A 85 -4.81 16.82 -15.92
CA THR A 85 -4.39 16.21 -14.65
C THR A 85 -5.12 14.89 -14.44
N GLN A 86 -4.41 13.92 -13.89
CA GLN A 86 -5.03 12.67 -13.44
C GLN A 86 -5.29 12.67 -11.92
N ARG A 87 -5.11 13.83 -11.27
CA ARG A 87 -5.33 13.97 -9.84
C ARG A 87 -6.80 14.22 -9.56
N CYS A 88 -7.40 13.30 -8.81
CA CYS A 88 -8.74 13.43 -8.28
C CYS A 88 -8.70 14.32 -7.03
N ARG A 89 -9.45 15.42 -7.02
CA ARG A 89 -9.53 16.36 -5.90
C ARG A 89 -10.90 16.27 -5.24
N LEU A 90 -10.93 16.09 -3.92
CA LEU A 90 -12.15 16.21 -3.14
C LEU A 90 -12.59 17.68 -3.10
N ILE A 91 -13.79 17.96 -3.59
CA ILE A 91 -14.36 19.31 -3.64
C ILE A 91 -15.56 19.50 -2.71
N HIS A 92 -16.21 18.41 -2.28
CA HIS A 92 -17.28 18.47 -1.30
C HIS A 92 -17.25 17.25 -0.38
N SER A 93 -17.27 17.52 0.93
CA SER A 93 -17.41 16.54 2.01
C SER A 93 -18.84 16.58 2.56
N PRO A 94 -19.61 15.49 2.53
CA PRO A 94 -21.02 15.51 2.94
C PRO A 94 -21.24 15.88 4.41
N LEU A 95 -20.24 15.63 5.25
CA LEU A 95 -20.23 15.96 6.67
C LEU A 95 -19.30 17.14 7.01
N ALA A 96 -19.01 18.04 6.05
CA ALA A 96 -18.32 19.29 6.34
C ALA A 96 -19.03 20.03 7.49
N ASP A 97 -20.37 20.04 7.47
CA ASP A 97 -21.19 20.37 8.63
C ASP A 97 -21.54 19.10 9.41
N ILE A 98 -20.96 18.95 10.62
CA ILE A 98 -21.17 17.79 11.49
C ILE A 98 -22.62 17.66 11.98
N GLY A 99 -23.40 18.72 11.96
CA GLY A 99 -24.84 18.69 12.30
C GLY A 99 -25.65 17.77 11.38
N LYS A 100 -25.15 17.50 10.17
CA LYS A 100 -25.77 16.56 9.23
C LYS A 100 -25.60 15.10 9.62
N LEU A 101 -24.69 14.76 10.56
CA LEU A 101 -24.39 13.40 10.98
C LEU A 101 -25.64 12.63 11.49
N ALA A 102 -26.60 13.33 12.09
CA ALA A 102 -27.81 12.68 12.61
C ALA A 102 -28.66 12.01 11.49
N ARG A 103 -28.54 12.47 10.24
CA ARG A 103 -29.29 11.98 9.08
C ARG A 103 -28.41 11.23 8.08
N TYR A 104 -27.09 11.21 8.31
CA TYR A 104 -26.15 10.53 7.43
C TYR A 104 -26.16 9.03 7.67
N GLN A 105 -26.12 8.26 6.59
CA GLN A 105 -26.01 6.80 6.62
C GLN A 105 -24.84 6.35 5.73
N PRO A 106 -23.95 5.48 6.18
CA PRO A 106 -23.02 4.79 5.29
C PRO A 106 -23.74 4.00 4.19
N PRO A 107 -23.12 3.72 3.04
CA PRO A 107 -23.75 3.01 1.94
C PRO A 107 -23.83 1.49 2.18
N MET A 108 -24.45 1.06 3.29
CA MET A 108 -24.58 -0.35 3.67
C MET A 108 -25.31 -1.20 2.64
N GLU A 109 -26.13 -0.57 1.78
CA GLU A 109 -26.87 -1.23 0.71
C GLU A 109 -25.95 -1.84 -0.36
N ILE A 110 -24.74 -1.31 -0.56
CA ILE A 110 -23.78 -1.90 -1.51
C ILE A 110 -23.28 -3.25 -1.01
N LEU A 111 -22.98 -3.37 0.27
CA LEU A 111 -22.49 -4.61 0.87
C LEU A 111 -23.57 -5.72 0.86
N LYS A 112 -24.85 -5.35 1.02
CA LYS A 112 -25.95 -6.30 0.98
C LYS A 112 -26.16 -6.94 -0.40
N ARG A 113 -25.64 -6.31 -1.45
CA ARG A 113 -25.78 -6.75 -2.84
C ARG A 113 -24.53 -7.43 -3.38
N TRP A 114 -23.48 -7.61 -2.56
CA TRP A 114 -22.28 -8.30 -2.99
C TRP A 114 -22.59 -9.78 -3.29
N ASN A 115 -22.13 -10.20 -4.45
CA ASN A 115 -22.14 -11.62 -4.84
C ASN A 115 -20.69 -12.10 -4.92
N LEU A 116 -20.32 -13.00 -4.02
CA LEU A 116 -18.97 -13.56 -3.93
C LEU A 116 -18.82 -14.88 -4.71
N SER A 117 -19.85 -15.34 -5.42
CA SER A 117 -19.78 -16.60 -6.18
C SER A 117 -18.71 -16.55 -7.27
N SER A 118 -18.55 -15.41 -7.97
CA SER A 118 -17.50 -15.20 -8.97
C SER A 118 -16.10 -15.22 -8.35
N VAL A 119 -15.97 -14.68 -7.13
CA VAL A 119 -14.72 -14.72 -6.37
C VAL A 119 -14.35 -16.14 -5.98
N ASN A 120 -15.31 -16.92 -5.46
CA ASN A 120 -15.07 -18.31 -5.08
C ASN A 120 -14.73 -19.18 -6.30
N GLN A 121 -15.38 -18.92 -7.45
CA GLN A 121 -15.00 -19.54 -8.72
C GLN A 121 -13.56 -19.18 -9.12
N GLN A 122 -13.18 -17.90 -9.07
CA GLN A 122 -11.81 -17.45 -9.32
C GLN A 122 -10.81 -18.17 -8.41
N CYS A 123 -11.12 -18.31 -7.10
CA CYS A 123 -10.26 -19.00 -6.14
C CYS A 123 -10.08 -20.50 -6.47
N ALA A 124 -11.12 -21.15 -6.97
CA ALA A 124 -11.08 -22.56 -7.38
C ALA A 124 -10.29 -22.78 -8.68
N GLU A 125 -10.36 -21.86 -9.63
CA GLU A 125 -9.75 -21.98 -10.96
C GLU A 125 -8.33 -21.43 -11.03
N SER A 126 -7.96 -20.42 -10.22
CA SER A 126 -6.65 -19.77 -10.28
C SER A 126 -5.59 -20.52 -9.48
N PRO A 127 -4.40 -20.80 -10.08
CA PRO A 127 -3.25 -21.34 -9.34
C PRO A 127 -2.52 -20.24 -8.53
N ARG A 128 -2.99 -18.98 -8.59
CA ARG A 128 -2.40 -17.83 -7.92
C ARG A 128 -3.01 -17.61 -6.54
N PHE A 129 -2.34 -16.83 -5.74
CA PHE A 129 -2.82 -16.36 -4.45
C PHE A 129 -3.85 -15.25 -4.66
N ILE A 130 -5.05 -15.41 -4.13
CA ILE A 130 -6.15 -14.45 -4.32
C ILE A 130 -6.23 -13.53 -3.10
N LEU A 131 -6.03 -12.24 -3.33
CA LEU A 131 -6.04 -11.20 -2.32
C LEU A 131 -7.28 -10.31 -2.48
N ALA A 132 -8.15 -10.30 -1.48
CA ALA A 132 -9.25 -9.33 -1.39
C ALA A 132 -8.71 -7.96 -0.92
N TYR A 133 -9.28 -6.86 -1.41
CA TYR A 133 -8.94 -5.52 -0.97
C TYR A 133 -10.19 -4.83 -0.43
N CYS A 134 -10.17 -4.46 0.86
CA CYS A 134 -11.27 -3.75 1.47
C CYS A 134 -11.42 -2.35 0.88
N GLN A 135 -12.66 -1.92 0.65
CA GLN A 135 -12.97 -0.56 0.18
C GLN A 135 -13.05 0.42 1.35
N GLY A 136 -13.36 -0.11 2.53
CA GLY A 136 -13.42 0.65 3.77
C GLY A 136 -12.03 0.97 4.30
N SER A 137 -11.81 2.24 4.64
CA SER A 137 -10.69 2.70 5.43
C SER A 137 -11.22 3.58 6.55
N MET A 138 -10.57 3.59 7.71
CA MET A 138 -11.11 4.31 8.86
C MET A 138 -10.77 5.80 8.79
N PHE A 139 -9.50 6.16 8.88
CA PHE A 139 -9.09 7.56 8.95
C PHE A 139 -9.19 8.28 7.61
N GLN A 140 -8.79 7.64 6.53
CA GLN A 140 -8.89 8.25 5.20
C GLN A 140 -10.35 8.56 4.84
N ARG A 141 -11.28 7.62 5.10
CA ARG A 141 -12.71 7.84 4.89
C ARG A 141 -13.28 8.93 5.80
N LEU A 142 -12.87 8.95 7.06
CA LEU A 142 -13.21 10.03 7.99
C LEU A 142 -12.81 11.39 7.43
N CYS A 143 -11.59 11.51 6.89
CA CYS A 143 -11.11 12.75 6.26
C CYS A 143 -11.91 13.14 5.01
N TRP A 144 -12.32 12.19 4.19
CA TRP A 144 -13.11 12.48 3.00
C TRP A 144 -14.54 12.93 3.35
N LEU A 145 -15.13 12.35 4.37
CA LEU A 145 -16.47 12.74 4.83
C LEU A 145 -16.51 14.07 5.55
N ARG A 146 -15.44 14.41 6.31
CA ARG A 146 -15.42 15.51 7.25
C ARG A 146 -14.56 16.70 6.83
N SER A 147 -13.69 16.57 5.87
CA SER A 147 -12.42 17.23 5.58
C SER A 147 -11.31 16.84 6.56
N ARG A 148 -10.07 16.81 6.07
CA ARG A 148 -8.93 16.35 6.88
C ARG A 148 -8.72 17.22 8.12
N SER A 149 -8.70 18.55 7.97
CA SER A 149 -8.48 19.48 9.11
C SER A 149 -9.55 19.34 10.18
N ALA A 150 -10.82 19.20 9.77
CA ALA A 150 -11.91 19.02 10.72
C ALA A 150 -11.86 17.65 11.39
N ALA A 151 -11.56 16.58 10.64
CA ALA A 151 -11.43 15.22 11.17
C ALA A 151 -10.34 15.12 12.24
N VAL A 152 -9.13 15.64 11.97
CA VAL A 152 -8.02 15.68 12.93
C VAL A 152 -8.37 16.54 14.15
N GLY A 153 -8.97 17.70 13.95
CA GLY A 153 -9.40 18.57 15.05
C GLY A 153 -10.46 17.94 15.94
N ASP A 154 -11.41 17.20 15.34
CA ASP A 154 -12.47 16.50 16.08
C ASP A 154 -11.91 15.28 16.83
N LEU A 155 -10.94 14.53 16.26
CA LEU A 155 -10.26 13.42 16.93
C LEU A 155 -9.45 13.89 18.14
N ARG A 156 -8.69 14.99 17.99
CA ARG A 156 -7.94 15.59 19.12
C ARG A 156 -8.81 16.03 20.28
N LYS A 157 -10.06 16.45 19.99
CA LYS A 157 -11.04 16.85 20.99
C LYS A 157 -11.84 15.67 21.54
N ASP A 158 -11.70 14.49 20.96
CA ASP A 158 -12.50 13.30 21.28
C ASP A 158 -14.02 13.61 21.34
N SER A 159 -14.51 14.34 20.34
CA SER A 159 -15.89 14.84 20.35
C SER A 159 -16.92 13.73 20.19
N LYS A 160 -18.11 13.84 20.83
CA LYS A 160 -19.19 12.86 20.67
C LYS A 160 -19.56 12.60 19.20
N PRO A 161 -19.67 13.63 18.31
CA PRO A 161 -19.97 13.40 16.90
C PRO A 161 -18.89 12.58 16.19
N VAL A 162 -17.59 12.82 16.47
CA VAL A 162 -16.52 12.04 15.81
C VAL A 162 -16.53 10.59 16.28
N ARG A 163 -16.74 10.31 17.56
CA ARG A 163 -16.90 8.94 18.07
C ARG A 163 -18.05 8.21 17.38
N LYS A 164 -19.20 8.88 17.19
CA LYS A 164 -20.34 8.32 16.46
C LYS A 164 -19.96 8.04 14.99
N LEU A 165 -19.26 8.96 14.32
CA LEU A 165 -18.85 8.76 12.93
C LEU A 165 -17.83 7.62 12.81
N VAL A 166 -16.85 7.54 13.70
CA VAL A 166 -15.89 6.41 13.77
C VAL A 166 -16.64 5.08 13.96
N ALA A 167 -17.62 5.01 14.86
CA ALA A 167 -18.42 3.80 15.04
C ALA A 167 -19.21 3.40 13.80
N MET A 168 -19.76 4.36 13.04
CA MET A 168 -20.44 4.09 11.76
C MET A 168 -19.48 3.58 10.68
N LEU A 169 -18.26 4.09 10.63
CA LEU A 169 -17.21 3.60 9.72
C LEU A 169 -16.76 2.20 10.12
N HIS A 170 -16.60 1.95 11.41
CA HIS A 170 -16.25 0.63 11.94
C HIS A 170 -17.32 -0.40 11.56
N GLU A 171 -18.60 -0.10 11.74
CA GLU A 171 -19.69 -1.00 11.35
C GLU A 171 -19.63 -1.37 9.85
N PHE A 172 -19.34 -0.40 8.98
CA PHE A 172 -19.17 -0.66 7.56
C PHE A 172 -17.97 -1.57 7.29
N CYS A 173 -16.79 -1.24 7.83
CA CYS A 173 -15.57 -2.04 7.65
C CYS A 173 -15.72 -3.45 8.23
N HIS A 174 -16.34 -3.57 9.41
CA HIS A 174 -16.63 -4.87 10.02
C HIS A 174 -17.49 -5.74 9.10
N ARG A 175 -18.59 -5.18 8.57
CA ARG A 175 -19.46 -5.92 7.67
C ARG A 175 -18.78 -6.30 6.36
N GLU A 176 -17.94 -5.44 5.81
CA GLU A 176 -17.14 -5.73 4.63
C GLU A 176 -16.17 -6.90 4.88
N VAL A 177 -15.42 -6.84 5.97
CA VAL A 177 -14.48 -7.91 6.37
C VAL A 177 -15.22 -9.22 6.63
N GLU A 178 -16.39 -9.17 7.28
CA GLU A 178 -17.23 -10.37 7.51
C GLU A 178 -17.61 -11.06 6.18
N LEU A 179 -17.99 -10.29 5.17
CA LEU A 179 -18.29 -10.83 3.82
C LEU A 179 -17.04 -11.50 3.20
N TRP A 180 -15.88 -10.83 3.24
CA TRP A 180 -14.65 -11.40 2.75
C TRP A 180 -14.21 -12.64 3.52
N CYS A 181 -14.41 -12.68 4.83
CA CYS A 181 -14.15 -13.88 5.64
C CYS A 181 -14.98 -15.08 5.21
N GLY A 182 -16.19 -14.85 4.68
CA GLY A 182 -17.06 -15.90 4.14
C GLY A 182 -16.74 -16.36 2.72
N SER A 183 -15.71 -15.79 2.05
CA SER A 183 -15.26 -16.18 0.71
C SER A 183 -14.05 -17.10 0.76
N ASP A 184 -13.65 -17.64 -0.41
CA ASP A 184 -12.51 -18.57 -0.53
C ASP A 184 -11.18 -17.86 -0.80
N VAL A 185 -11.08 -16.53 -0.63
CA VAL A 185 -9.83 -15.78 -0.83
C VAL A 185 -8.74 -16.23 0.16
N ASP A 186 -7.48 -16.15 -0.25
CA ASP A 186 -6.34 -16.53 0.59
C ASP A 186 -6.01 -15.48 1.67
N ALA A 187 -6.28 -14.20 1.36
CA ALA A 187 -5.97 -13.09 2.24
C ALA A 187 -6.91 -11.90 2.04
N ILE A 188 -6.94 -11.03 3.05
CA ILE A 188 -7.69 -9.77 3.02
C ILE A 188 -6.71 -8.63 3.32
N ALA A 189 -6.69 -7.63 2.43
CA ALA A 189 -5.91 -6.41 2.59
C ALA A 189 -6.79 -5.30 3.16
N LEU A 190 -6.44 -4.86 4.35
CA LEU A 190 -6.89 -3.61 4.96
C LEU A 190 -6.00 -2.46 4.48
N HIS A 191 -6.48 -1.23 4.53
CA HIS A 191 -5.65 -0.07 4.19
C HIS A 191 -6.05 1.19 4.94
N ASP A 192 -5.10 2.12 5.08
CA ASP A 192 -5.37 3.48 5.52
C ASP A 192 -4.22 4.45 5.18
N ALA A 193 -4.45 5.76 5.35
CA ALA A 193 -3.53 6.83 4.97
C ALA A 193 -3.41 7.89 6.09
N TRP A 194 -2.58 7.59 7.11
CA TRP A 194 -2.49 8.45 8.30
C TRP A 194 -1.53 9.63 8.14
N TRP A 195 -0.38 9.42 7.48
CA TRP A 195 0.75 10.37 7.44
C TRP A 195 1.11 10.88 6.04
N THR A 196 0.30 10.63 5.03
CA THR A 196 0.55 11.07 3.64
C THR A 196 0.31 12.56 3.43
N GLU A 197 -0.53 13.18 4.25
CA GLU A 197 -0.94 14.58 4.11
C GLU A 197 -1.06 15.26 5.47
N GLN A 198 -0.88 16.59 5.49
CA GLN A 198 -1.09 17.39 6.68
C GLN A 198 -2.50 18.06 6.72
N PRO A 199 -3.09 18.27 7.90
CA PRO A 199 -2.63 17.77 9.20
C PRO A 199 -2.82 16.26 9.35
N SER A 200 -1.88 15.60 10.07
CA SER A 200 -1.93 14.18 10.41
C SER A 200 -2.38 13.96 11.85
N ILE A 201 -2.67 12.71 12.20
CA ILE A 201 -2.83 12.27 13.59
C ILE A 201 -1.46 11.84 14.12
N ASP A 202 -1.31 11.86 15.45
CA ASP A 202 -0.17 11.26 16.15
C ASP A 202 -0.45 9.79 16.48
N GLY A 203 0.60 9.06 16.87
CA GLY A 203 0.47 7.65 17.21
C GLY A 203 -0.37 7.38 18.44
N GLU A 204 -0.54 8.35 19.34
CA GLU A 204 -1.40 8.21 20.51
C GLU A 204 -2.88 8.16 20.09
N ILE A 205 -3.32 9.09 19.23
CA ILE A 205 -4.67 9.06 18.65
C ILE A 205 -4.88 7.75 17.88
N TRP A 206 -3.88 7.32 17.10
CA TRP A 206 -3.97 6.08 16.35
C TRP A 206 -4.18 4.87 17.29
N ARG A 207 -3.37 4.75 18.36
CA ARG A 207 -3.46 3.66 19.33
C ARG A 207 -4.77 3.67 20.11
N HIS A 208 -5.28 4.84 20.42
CA HIS A 208 -6.51 4.97 21.20
C HIS A 208 -7.77 4.73 20.35
N VAL A 209 -7.81 5.23 19.11
CA VAL A 209 -9.03 5.21 18.28
C VAL A 209 -9.03 4.08 17.25
N PHE A 210 -7.95 3.90 16.49
CA PHE A 210 -7.96 3.02 15.32
C PHE A 210 -7.38 1.62 15.60
N LYS A 211 -6.33 1.52 16.42
CA LYS A 211 -5.71 0.22 16.76
C LYS A 211 -6.72 -0.80 17.30
N PRO A 212 -7.64 -0.48 18.23
CA PRO A 212 -8.63 -1.44 18.71
C PRO A 212 -9.54 -1.97 17.60
N ILE A 213 -9.94 -1.10 16.68
CA ILE A 213 -10.79 -1.45 15.52
C ILE A 213 -10.03 -2.38 14.59
N TYR A 214 -8.81 -2.01 14.19
CA TYR A 214 -8.00 -2.85 13.30
C TYR A 214 -7.60 -4.18 13.94
N ARG A 215 -7.39 -4.22 15.28
CA ARG A 215 -7.19 -5.48 16.01
C ARG A 215 -8.38 -6.42 15.84
N GLU A 216 -9.58 -5.93 16.05
CA GLU A 216 -10.81 -6.71 15.87
C GLU A 216 -10.93 -7.25 14.44
N LEU A 217 -10.71 -6.41 13.42
CA LEU A 217 -10.75 -6.82 12.02
C LEU A 217 -9.68 -7.86 11.69
N CYS A 218 -8.44 -7.69 12.18
CA CYS A 218 -7.38 -8.68 12.00
C CYS A 218 -7.72 -10.02 12.66
N GLU A 219 -8.28 -9.99 13.86
CA GLU A 219 -8.72 -11.21 14.57
C GLU A 219 -9.83 -11.94 13.80
N MET A 220 -10.78 -11.22 13.21
CA MET A 220 -11.83 -11.81 12.38
C MET A 220 -11.23 -12.52 11.15
N ILE A 221 -10.31 -11.86 10.46
CA ILE A 221 -9.63 -12.41 9.28
C ILE A 221 -8.86 -13.69 9.65
N ARG A 222 -8.10 -13.65 10.73
CA ARG A 222 -7.31 -14.81 11.19
C ARG A 222 -8.18 -15.96 11.68
N LYS A 223 -9.32 -15.70 12.32
CA LYS A 223 -10.30 -16.73 12.70
C LYS A 223 -10.94 -17.42 11.49
N ALA A 224 -10.93 -16.77 10.34
CA ALA A 224 -11.37 -17.35 9.06
C ALA A 224 -10.23 -18.05 8.30
N ASP A 225 -9.08 -18.32 8.95
CA ASP A 225 -7.88 -18.97 8.36
C ASP A 225 -7.32 -18.21 7.15
N LYS A 226 -7.39 -16.86 7.16
CA LYS A 226 -6.87 -16.01 6.08
C LYS A 226 -5.71 -15.16 6.57
N PHE A 227 -4.79 -14.84 5.64
CA PHE A 227 -3.71 -13.90 5.91
C PHE A 227 -4.22 -12.46 5.93
N VAL A 228 -3.57 -11.64 6.77
CA VAL A 228 -3.86 -10.21 6.92
C VAL A 228 -2.79 -9.40 6.20
N PHE A 229 -3.16 -8.69 5.16
CA PHE A 229 -2.34 -7.64 4.56
C PHE A 229 -2.78 -6.28 5.08
N PHE A 230 -1.83 -5.36 5.24
CA PHE A 230 -2.14 -3.98 5.55
C PHE A 230 -1.37 -3.03 4.63
N ASP A 231 -2.08 -2.24 3.82
CA ASP A 231 -1.48 -1.24 2.93
C ASP A 231 -1.52 0.14 3.61
N VAL A 232 -0.39 0.52 4.21
CA VAL A 232 -0.20 1.87 4.75
C VAL A 232 0.22 2.77 3.60
N GLN A 233 -0.65 3.67 3.20
CA GLN A 233 -0.32 4.66 2.19
C GLN A 233 0.61 5.72 2.81
N GLY A 234 1.93 5.54 2.63
CA GLY A 234 2.98 6.37 3.19
C GLY A 234 3.93 5.64 4.14
N PRO A 235 4.73 6.36 4.95
CA PRO A 235 5.60 5.77 5.95
C PRO A 235 4.79 5.15 7.09
N CYS A 236 5.29 4.06 7.67
CA CYS A 236 4.59 3.33 8.74
C CYS A 236 5.41 3.16 10.04
N LEU A 237 6.57 3.80 10.14
CA LEU A 237 7.53 3.58 11.22
C LEU A 237 6.90 3.64 12.61
N GLU A 238 6.07 4.64 12.86
CA GLU A 238 5.46 4.89 14.17
C GLU A 238 4.46 3.79 14.60
N VAL A 239 3.82 3.11 13.64
CA VAL A 239 2.80 2.10 13.92
C VAL A 239 3.19 0.68 13.51
N LEU A 240 4.35 0.49 12.94
CA LEU A 240 4.81 -0.84 12.51
C LEU A 240 4.80 -1.87 13.66
N PRO A 241 5.29 -1.56 14.88
CA PRO A 241 5.17 -2.47 16.02
C PRO A 241 3.73 -2.81 16.37
N ASP A 242 2.84 -1.81 16.29
CA ASP A 242 1.42 -1.97 16.58
C ASP A 242 0.72 -2.85 15.54
N LEU A 243 1.06 -2.71 14.24
CA LEU A 243 0.53 -3.55 13.15
C LEU A 243 0.93 -5.03 13.35
N ILE A 244 2.17 -5.28 13.77
CA ILE A 244 2.63 -6.62 14.11
C ILE A 244 1.87 -7.19 15.30
N GLU A 245 1.71 -6.40 16.36
CA GLU A 245 0.99 -6.80 17.59
C GLU A 245 -0.46 -7.19 17.30
N ILE A 246 -1.16 -6.48 16.42
CA ILE A 246 -2.55 -6.79 16.06
C ILE A 246 -2.69 -7.94 15.06
N GLY A 247 -1.59 -8.54 14.61
CA GLY A 247 -1.58 -9.76 13.80
C GLY A 247 -1.59 -9.56 12.30
N VAL A 248 -1.03 -8.45 11.80
CA VAL A 248 -0.79 -8.25 10.36
C VAL A 248 0.35 -9.15 9.90
N ASP A 249 0.15 -9.88 8.78
CA ASP A 249 1.16 -10.80 8.21
C ASP A 249 2.06 -10.11 7.18
N ALA A 250 1.51 -9.17 6.39
CA ALA A 250 2.26 -8.41 5.39
C ALA A 250 1.91 -6.93 5.42
N VAL A 251 2.93 -6.06 5.42
CA VAL A 251 2.76 -4.60 5.39
C VAL A 251 3.27 -4.02 4.08
N GLY A 252 2.37 -3.32 3.39
CA GLY A 252 2.68 -2.42 2.30
C GLY A 252 2.87 -0.99 2.82
N ALA A 253 3.98 -0.36 2.47
CA ALA A 253 4.29 1.01 2.87
C ALA A 253 5.27 1.66 1.89
N ASP A 254 5.55 2.94 2.06
CA ASP A 254 6.66 3.61 1.38
C ASP A 254 7.99 3.30 2.08
N TRP A 255 8.45 2.06 1.88
CA TRP A 255 9.64 1.52 2.53
C TRP A 255 10.92 2.29 2.18
N LEU A 256 11.01 2.87 0.98
CA LEU A 256 12.20 3.58 0.52
C LEU A 256 12.38 4.95 1.19
N SER A 257 11.31 5.55 1.70
CA SER A 257 11.37 6.80 2.47
C SER A 257 11.78 6.61 3.94
N MET A 258 11.91 5.36 4.39
CA MET A 258 12.24 5.02 5.78
C MET A 258 13.68 4.50 5.92
N PRO A 259 14.26 4.48 7.14
CA PRO A 259 15.61 3.94 7.41
C PRO A 259 15.60 2.41 7.37
N LEU A 260 15.50 1.84 6.18
CA LEU A 260 15.34 0.41 5.93
C LEU A 260 16.43 -0.46 6.55
N GLU A 261 17.66 0.04 6.54
CA GLU A 261 18.84 -0.63 7.07
C GLU A 261 18.75 -0.85 8.58
N GLU A 262 18.05 0.04 9.29
CA GLU A 262 17.79 -0.06 10.73
C GLU A 262 16.57 -0.91 11.02
N LEU A 263 15.52 -0.80 10.19
CA LEU A 263 14.24 -1.50 10.38
C LEU A 263 14.33 -2.99 10.05
N ALA A 264 15.03 -3.36 8.99
CA ALA A 264 15.04 -4.73 8.51
C ALA A 264 15.58 -5.74 9.55
N PRO A 265 16.68 -5.48 10.29
CA PRO A 265 17.16 -6.39 11.32
C PRO A 265 16.14 -6.63 12.44
N GLU A 266 15.35 -5.60 12.78
CA GLU A 266 14.38 -5.69 13.87
C GLU A 266 13.09 -6.40 13.47
N TYR A 267 12.64 -6.24 12.21
CA TYR A 267 11.31 -6.67 11.79
C TYR A 267 11.29 -7.79 10.76
N ARG A 268 12.44 -8.19 10.21
CA ARG A 268 12.55 -9.23 9.16
C ARG A 268 11.88 -10.55 9.55
N ASP A 269 12.03 -10.97 10.80
CA ASP A 269 11.46 -12.23 11.29
C ASP A 269 10.04 -12.08 11.84
N LYS A 270 9.51 -10.87 11.87
CA LYS A 270 8.20 -10.55 12.48
C LYS A 270 7.13 -10.28 11.46
N ILE A 271 7.49 -9.77 10.27
CA ILE A 271 6.52 -9.35 9.26
C ILE A 271 7.03 -9.65 7.85
N THR A 272 6.11 -9.78 6.90
CA THR A 272 6.43 -9.81 5.48
C THR A 272 6.38 -8.39 4.91
N PHE A 273 7.48 -7.96 4.29
CA PHE A 273 7.56 -6.67 3.61
C PHE A 273 6.89 -6.80 2.24
N TRP A 274 5.77 -6.15 2.05
CA TRP A 274 5.12 -5.98 0.75
C TRP A 274 5.66 -4.70 0.12
N ALA A 275 6.85 -4.81 -0.48
CA ALA A 275 7.72 -3.68 -0.78
C ALA A 275 8.01 -3.54 -2.28
N GLY A 276 8.20 -2.30 -2.72
CA GLY A 276 8.52 -2.05 -4.12
C GLY A 276 8.50 -0.58 -4.52
N LEU A 277 8.15 -0.36 -5.77
CA LEU A 277 8.10 0.95 -6.40
C LEU A 277 6.70 1.30 -6.87
N GLY A 278 6.49 2.56 -7.17
CA GLY A 278 5.26 3.08 -7.75
C GLY A 278 4.38 3.81 -6.74
N GLY A 279 3.19 4.16 -7.18
CA GLY A 279 2.27 5.05 -6.48
C GLY A 279 2.30 6.47 -7.03
N ARG A 280 1.30 7.25 -6.67
CA ARG A 280 1.06 8.56 -7.30
C ARG A 280 2.20 9.57 -7.15
N GLU A 281 3.01 9.44 -6.10
CA GLU A 281 4.10 10.40 -5.82
C GLU A 281 5.42 10.03 -6.50
N SER A 282 5.63 8.75 -6.81
CA SER A 282 6.84 8.24 -7.48
C SER A 282 6.66 8.01 -8.98
N VAL A 283 5.45 8.10 -9.48
CA VAL A 283 5.12 7.85 -10.90
C VAL A 283 5.73 8.94 -11.78
N GLY A 284 6.51 8.53 -12.75
CA GLY A 284 7.15 9.43 -13.72
C GLY A 284 8.33 10.24 -13.20
N GLN A 285 8.72 10.08 -11.92
CA GLN A 285 9.83 10.84 -11.33
C GLN A 285 11.17 10.08 -11.34
N LEU A 286 11.13 8.74 -11.39
CA LEU A 286 12.35 7.93 -11.39
C LEU A 286 12.86 7.69 -12.81
N THR A 287 14.17 7.87 -13.00
CA THR A 287 14.85 7.31 -14.17
C THR A 287 14.99 5.79 -14.02
N PRO A 288 15.22 5.04 -15.13
CA PRO A 288 15.46 3.59 -15.02
C PRO A 288 16.63 3.23 -14.10
N ASP A 289 17.68 4.07 -14.04
CA ASP A 289 18.83 3.85 -13.15
C ASP A 289 18.46 4.05 -11.68
N GLN A 290 17.63 5.05 -11.37
CA GLN A 290 17.09 5.25 -10.02
C GLN A 290 16.15 4.10 -9.61
N ALA A 291 15.31 3.62 -10.53
CA ALA A 291 14.44 2.47 -10.29
C ALA A 291 15.27 1.21 -10.01
N ARG A 292 16.36 1.00 -10.77
CA ARG A 292 17.32 -0.10 -10.56
C ARG A 292 17.96 -0.05 -9.17
N GLU A 293 18.49 1.10 -8.80
CA GLU A 293 19.14 1.25 -7.48
C GLU A 293 18.16 1.07 -6.33
N ALA A 294 16.95 1.57 -6.47
CA ALA A 294 15.90 1.37 -5.48
C ALA A 294 15.56 -0.13 -5.29
N VAL A 295 15.42 -0.90 -6.38
CA VAL A 295 15.19 -2.36 -6.29
C VAL A 295 16.39 -3.06 -5.67
N ARG A 296 17.61 -2.70 -6.04
CA ARG A 296 18.82 -3.26 -5.44
C ARG A 296 18.89 -2.99 -3.94
N ARG A 297 18.56 -1.77 -3.51
CA ARG A 297 18.50 -1.43 -2.08
C ARG A 297 17.46 -2.29 -1.36
N LEU A 298 16.23 -2.37 -1.88
CA LEU A 298 15.18 -3.21 -1.30
C LEU A 298 15.63 -4.67 -1.16
N ARG A 299 16.21 -5.25 -2.22
CA ARG A 299 16.68 -6.63 -2.21
C ARG A 299 17.83 -6.85 -1.24
N ARG A 300 18.85 -5.98 -1.27
CA ARG A 300 20.01 -6.08 -0.38
C ARG A 300 19.61 -6.06 1.10
N VAL A 301 18.61 -5.22 1.43
CA VAL A 301 18.22 -5.00 2.82
C VAL A 301 17.12 -5.97 3.27
N LEU A 302 16.15 -6.30 2.42
CA LEU A 302 14.97 -7.08 2.80
C LEU A 302 15.02 -8.55 2.34
N ASP A 303 15.76 -8.87 1.25
CA ASP A 303 15.80 -10.24 0.70
C ASP A 303 16.75 -11.10 1.51
N GLY A 304 16.22 -11.75 2.54
CA GLY A 304 16.97 -12.61 3.46
C GLY A 304 17.00 -14.08 3.08
N SER A 305 16.65 -14.51 1.86
CA SER A 305 16.57 -15.92 1.40
C SER A 305 15.57 -16.82 2.14
N GLN A 306 14.97 -16.33 3.23
CA GLN A 306 14.05 -17.07 4.10
C GLN A 306 12.58 -16.64 3.93
N GLY A 307 12.22 -16.07 2.78
CA GLY A 307 10.89 -15.47 2.60
C GLY A 307 10.79 -14.10 3.29
N GLY A 308 9.57 -13.70 3.68
CA GLY A 308 9.34 -12.41 4.35
C GLY A 308 9.35 -11.19 3.42
N LEU A 309 9.33 -11.40 2.09
CA LEU A 309 9.34 -10.33 1.09
C LEU A 309 8.42 -10.66 -0.08
N ILE A 310 7.62 -9.68 -0.51
CA ILE A 310 6.79 -9.71 -1.71
C ILE A 310 7.10 -8.46 -2.52
N ALA A 311 7.53 -8.63 -3.78
CA ALA A 311 7.83 -7.55 -4.71
C ALA A 311 6.53 -6.91 -5.22
N ARG A 312 6.29 -5.64 -4.88
CA ARG A 312 5.09 -4.90 -5.25
C ARG A 312 5.41 -3.75 -6.19
N TYR A 313 4.74 -3.67 -7.33
CA TYR A 313 4.71 -2.47 -8.15
C TYR A 313 3.33 -1.83 -8.11
N ILE A 314 3.26 -0.51 -7.93
CA ILE A 314 1.99 0.24 -7.99
C ILE A 314 1.99 1.05 -9.28
N TRP A 315 1.20 0.60 -10.23
CA TRP A 315 0.97 1.35 -11.47
C TRP A 315 -0.08 2.45 -11.24
N ALA A 316 0.19 3.61 -11.81
CA ALA A 316 -0.78 4.70 -11.91
C ALA A 316 -0.68 5.33 -13.30
N PRO A 317 -1.73 6.00 -13.80
CA PRO A 317 -1.65 6.74 -15.05
C PRO A 317 -0.43 7.68 -15.09
N GLY A 318 0.34 7.62 -16.19
CA GLY A 318 1.62 8.32 -16.35
C GLY A 318 2.85 7.53 -15.88
N THR A 319 2.68 6.28 -15.43
CA THR A 319 3.81 5.38 -15.16
C THR A 319 4.58 5.09 -16.43
N GLU A 320 5.90 5.29 -16.41
CA GLU A 320 6.79 4.94 -17.50
C GLU A 320 6.95 3.42 -17.61
N PHE A 321 6.55 2.83 -18.74
CA PHE A 321 6.62 1.39 -18.98
C PHE A 321 8.03 0.80 -18.76
N LYS A 322 9.08 1.51 -19.19
CA LYS A 322 10.47 1.10 -18.98
C LYS A 322 10.87 0.95 -17.51
N ASN A 323 10.27 1.74 -16.62
CA ASN A 323 10.52 1.61 -15.17
C ASN A 323 9.90 0.35 -14.61
N MET A 324 8.73 -0.06 -15.12
CA MET A 324 8.09 -1.33 -14.74
C MET A 324 8.93 -2.52 -15.21
N VAL A 325 9.40 -2.49 -16.47
CA VAL A 325 10.31 -3.52 -17.01
C VAL A 325 11.56 -3.61 -16.14
N THR A 326 12.23 -2.48 -15.90
CA THR A 326 13.43 -2.40 -15.05
C THR A 326 13.16 -3.00 -13.68
N PHE A 327 12.04 -2.65 -13.03
CA PHE A 327 11.68 -3.19 -11.72
C PHE A 327 11.64 -4.72 -11.75
N TYR A 328 10.88 -5.33 -12.66
CA TYR A 328 10.73 -6.77 -12.68
C TYR A 328 11.98 -7.52 -13.17
N GLU A 329 12.77 -6.97 -14.06
CA GLU A 329 14.06 -7.53 -14.48
C GLU A 329 15.03 -7.66 -13.31
N TYR A 330 15.16 -6.60 -12.50
CA TYR A 330 16.06 -6.59 -11.36
C TYR A 330 15.60 -7.50 -10.21
N TRP A 331 14.29 -7.80 -10.13
CA TRP A 331 13.81 -8.86 -9.24
C TRP A 331 14.13 -10.28 -9.73
N LEU A 332 14.55 -10.45 -10.99
CA LEU A 332 15.02 -11.71 -11.55
C LEU A 332 16.51 -11.95 -11.37
N GLU A 333 17.29 -10.91 -11.09
CA GLU A 333 18.75 -11.06 -10.92
C GLU A 333 19.07 -12.05 -9.79
N PRO A 334 20.00 -13.01 -10.01
CA PRO A 334 20.45 -13.90 -8.95
C PRO A 334 21.05 -13.13 -7.76
N ALA A 335 20.87 -13.62 -6.54
CA ALA A 335 21.43 -13.00 -5.33
C ALA A 335 22.96 -12.84 -5.42
N SER A 336 23.65 -13.78 -6.12
CA SER A 336 25.09 -13.71 -6.37
C SER A 336 25.53 -12.49 -7.22
N ALA A 337 24.70 -12.08 -8.17
CA ALA A 337 24.97 -10.88 -8.98
C ALA A 337 24.86 -9.59 -8.15
N LEU A 338 23.92 -9.55 -7.20
CA LEU A 338 23.77 -8.43 -6.27
C LEU A 338 24.97 -8.32 -5.31
N ALA A 339 25.45 -9.43 -4.77
CA ALA A 339 26.62 -9.46 -3.90
C ALA A 339 27.89 -8.97 -4.61
N ALA A 340 28.10 -9.38 -5.88
CA ALA A 340 29.21 -8.93 -6.70
C ALA A 340 29.17 -7.42 -6.99
N ALA A 341 27.99 -6.88 -7.29
CA ALA A 341 27.79 -5.43 -7.52
C ALA A 341 28.08 -4.60 -6.27
N THR A 342 27.69 -5.10 -5.09
CA THR A 342 27.96 -4.45 -3.79
C THR A 342 29.46 -4.42 -3.47
N GLN A 343 30.18 -5.50 -3.76
CA GLN A 343 31.65 -5.57 -3.56
C GLN A 343 32.39 -4.63 -4.52
N ALA A 344 31.94 -4.50 -5.75
CA ALA A 344 32.52 -3.59 -6.74
C ALA A 344 32.34 -2.10 -6.35
N GLN A 345 31.21 -1.74 -5.76
CA GLN A 345 30.96 -0.38 -5.26
C GLN A 345 31.83 -0.08 -4.04
N ALA A 346 31.92 -1.01 -3.08
CA ALA A 346 32.77 -0.84 -1.89
C ALA A 346 34.27 -0.73 -2.22
N SER A 347 34.73 -1.43 -3.27
CA SER A 347 36.12 -1.33 -3.75
C SER A 347 36.40 -0.07 -4.57
N GLY A 348 35.40 0.51 -5.23
CA GLY A 348 35.48 1.77 -5.98
C GLY A 348 35.61 3.01 -5.08
N GLU A 349 34.89 3.02 -3.96
CA GLU A 349 34.96 4.12 -2.97
C GLU A 349 36.30 4.18 -2.20
N SER A 350 36.96 3.03 -2.02
CA SER A 350 38.27 2.98 -1.35
C SER A 350 39.43 3.50 -2.22
N GLN A 351 39.28 3.63 -3.52
CA GLN A 351 40.33 4.15 -4.42
C GLN A 351 40.33 5.67 -4.61
N HIS A 352 39.30 6.37 -4.15
CA HIS A 352 39.21 7.84 -4.29
C HIS A 352 39.63 8.61 -3.02
N SER A 353 40.06 7.94 -1.94
CA SER A 353 40.43 8.59 -0.66
C SER A 353 41.94 8.74 -0.44
N THR A 354 42.81 8.40 -1.40
CA THR A 354 44.27 8.58 -1.26
C THR A 354 44.78 9.57 -2.30
N GLY A 355 44.54 10.86 -2.10
CA GLY A 355 45.25 11.94 -2.76
C GLY A 355 46.38 12.46 -1.83
N PRO A 356 47.60 12.72 -2.33
CA PRO A 356 48.75 13.06 -1.48
C PRO A 356 48.64 14.45 -0.91
N ALA A 357 48.88 14.59 0.38
CA ALA A 357 49.14 15.83 1.03
C ALA A 357 50.52 16.38 0.56
N SER A 358 50.56 17.30 -0.36
CA SER A 358 51.74 18.09 -0.66
C SER A 358 51.79 19.31 0.30
N GLY A 359 52.69 19.19 1.24
CA GLY A 359 53.11 20.34 2.06
C GLY A 359 53.94 21.33 1.25
N GLU A 360 53.56 22.56 1.24
CA GLU A 360 54.44 23.72 0.99
C GLU A 360 54.25 24.75 2.07
N THR A 361 55.31 24.92 2.83
CA THR A 361 55.50 26.03 3.75
C THR A 361 55.96 27.27 2.96
N PRO A 362 55.41 28.46 3.11
CA PRO A 362 56.05 29.70 2.68
C PRO A 362 56.89 30.28 3.83
N GLY A 363 58.19 30.51 3.53
CA GLY A 363 59.08 31.26 4.36
C GLY A 363 58.82 32.75 4.38
N PRO A 364 59.38 33.52 5.32
CA PRO A 364 59.04 34.91 5.56
C PRO A 364 59.75 35.87 4.58
N SER A 365 59.05 36.81 3.99
CA SER A 365 59.58 37.96 3.29
C SER A 365 59.51 39.19 4.13
N LYS A 366 60.68 39.82 4.34
CA LYS A 366 60.86 41.15 4.87
C LYS A 366 60.48 42.22 3.83
N THR A 367 59.82 43.18 4.22
CA THR A 367 59.94 44.66 4.27
C THR A 367 58.58 45.30 4.40
#